data_494c66604bdd13c73048e34fbe548268
#
_entry.id   494c66604bdd13c73048e34fbe548268
#
_cell.length_a   1.000
_cell.length_b   1.000
_cell.length_c   1.000
_cell.angle_alpha   90.00
_cell.angle_beta   90.00
_cell.angle_gamma   90.00
#
_symmetry.space_group_name_H-M   'P 1'
#
loop_
_entity.id
_entity.type
_entity.pdbx_description
1 polymer ?
#
loop_
_entity_poly.entity_id
_entity_poly.type
_entity_poly.pdbx_seq_one_letter_code
_entity_poly.pdbx_strand_id
1 'polypeptide(L)'
;MRSRRTIHTVESHTEGMPTRVVTGGVGTVPGATMGERRTYFQEHLDHLRTWLMYEPRGHAAMSGAILQPPTRPDADWGVLFIEVSGLLPMCGHGTIGVATVLVETGMVTVTEPVTTVRLDTPAGLVVAEVRVEDGAATAVTLRNVPSYTVALDRRVEIPGYGTVTYDLAYGGNFYAILPLARLGLPFDRARKDDILRAGLDMMAAINATEPPVHPEDTSITGCHHVQLLAPGSTAAHSRHAMAIHPGWFDRSPCGTGTSARMAQLHTRGELPLHRDFVNESFLGTSFTGRLVEECRVAGEPAVVPTITGRAWITGTAQFHHDPSDPFPDGFLL
;
A
#
# COMPACT_ATOMS: atom_id res chain seq x y z
N MET A 1 -5.04 17.36 -32.54
CA MET A 1 -5.01 17.09 -31.09
C MET A 1 -4.79 18.41 -30.35
N ARG A 2 -5.65 18.76 -29.38
CA ARG A 2 -5.53 19.97 -28.57
C ARG A 2 -4.98 19.68 -27.16
N SER A 3 -4.06 18.71 -27.05
CA SER A 3 -3.50 18.35 -25.76
C SER A 3 -2.73 19.52 -25.15
N ARG A 4 -3.02 19.82 -23.89
CA ARG A 4 -2.23 20.80 -23.09
C ARG A 4 -1.13 20.14 -22.27
N ARG A 5 -1.21 18.82 -22.08
CA ARG A 5 -0.24 18.04 -21.31
C ARG A 5 -0.22 16.60 -21.82
N THR A 6 0.95 16.02 -21.89
CA THR A 6 1.16 14.59 -22.12
C THR A 6 1.91 14.02 -20.94
N ILE A 7 1.42 12.93 -20.37
CA ILE A 7 2.06 12.19 -19.28
C ILE A 7 2.47 10.82 -19.80
N HIS A 8 3.70 10.43 -19.50
CA HIS A 8 4.26 9.13 -19.85
C HIS A 8 4.26 8.23 -18.63
N THR A 9 3.86 6.98 -18.80
CA THR A 9 3.78 6.01 -17.72
C THR A 9 4.33 4.66 -18.15
N VAL A 10 4.84 3.92 -17.15
CA VAL A 10 5.07 2.49 -17.22
C VAL A 10 4.03 1.84 -16.32
N GLU A 11 3.23 0.96 -16.91
CA GLU A 11 2.17 0.24 -16.22
C GLU A 11 2.73 -1.06 -15.66
N SER A 12 2.43 -1.33 -14.41
CA SER A 12 2.85 -2.55 -13.72
C SER A 12 1.77 -3.04 -12.75
N HIS A 13 1.93 -4.25 -12.23
CA HIS A 13 1.19 -4.69 -11.07
C HIS A 13 2.12 -5.41 -10.08
N THR A 14 1.87 -5.23 -8.80
CA THR A 14 2.52 -5.96 -7.72
C THR A 14 1.54 -6.98 -7.17
N GLU A 15 1.77 -8.26 -7.44
CA GLU A 15 0.91 -9.35 -7.00
C GLU A 15 -0.59 -9.11 -7.28
N GLY A 16 -0.91 -8.48 -8.42
CA GLY A 16 -2.26 -8.16 -8.84
C GLY A 16 -2.74 -6.73 -8.55
N MET A 17 -2.07 -5.98 -7.66
CA MET A 17 -2.41 -4.58 -7.42
C MET A 17 -1.71 -3.68 -8.44
N PRO A 18 -2.44 -2.86 -9.21
CA PRO A 18 -1.84 -2.01 -10.23
C PRO A 18 -0.90 -0.97 -9.61
N THR A 19 0.17 -0.66 -10.34
CA THR A 19 1.06 0.46 -10.05
C THR A 19 1.40 1.17 -11.36
N ARG A 20 0.75 2.30 -11.62
CA ARG A 20 1.06 3.22 -12.72
C ARG A 20 2.22 4.10 -12.32
N VAL A 21 3.40 3.87 -12.88
CA VAL A 21 4.58 4.68 -12.61
C VAL A 21 4.68 5.81 -13.64
N VAL A 22 4.46 7.04 -13.18
CA VAL A 22 4.61 8.25 -14.01
C VAL A 22 6.08 8.58 -14.12
N THR A 23 6.62 8.44 -15.34
CA THR A 23 8.04 8.63 -15.66
C THR A 23 8.34 9.96 -16.35
N GLY A 24 7.30 10.68 -16.77
CA GLY A 24 7.47 11.99 -17.44
C GLY A 24 6.16 12.75 -17.61
N GLY A 25 6.27 14.05 -17.92
CA GLY A 25 5.13 14.95 -18.14
C GLY A 25 4.58 15.63 -16.88
N VAL A 26 5.05 15.25 -15.69
CA VAL A 26 4.88 16.00 -14.45
C VAL A 26 6.23 16.65 -14.13
N GLY A 27 6.25 17.99 -14.05
CA GLY A 27 7.47 18.72 -13.67
C GLY A 27 7.87 18.46 -12.21
N THR A 28 9.02 19.02 -11.81
CA THR A 28 9.43 18.96 -10.39
C THR A 28 8.40 19.69 -9.54
N VAL A 29 7.81 18.96 -8.58
CA VAL A 29 6.84 19.49 -7.63
C VAL A 29 7.58 20.37 -6.62
N PRO A 30 7.12 21.61 -6.34
CA PRO A 30 7.74 22.50 -5.37
C PRO A 30 7.74 21.89 -3.95
N GLY A 31 8.84 22.09 -3.23
CA GLY A 31 9.05 21.65 -1.86
C GLY A 31 10.52 21.23 -1.61
N ALA A 32 11.05 21.58 -0.44
CA ALA A 32 12.40 21.24 -0.03
C ALA A 32 12.52 19.78 0.45
N THR A 33 11.41 19.17 0.85
CA THR A 33 11.29 17.76 1.25
C THR A 33 10.19 17.09 0.45
N MET A 34 10.21 15.74 0.40
CA MET A 34 9.11 14.99 -0.24
C MET A 34 7.78 15.16 0.50
N GLY A 35 7.81 15.40 1.81
CA GLY A 35 6.61 15.74 2.59
C GLY A 35 5.99 17.06 2.12
N GLU A 36 6.81 18.12 1.97
CA GLU A 36 6.34 19.41 1.43
C GLU A 36 5.83 19.29 -0.02
N ARG A 37 6.50 18.49 -0.86
CA ARG A 37 6.04 18.21 -2.22
C ARG A 37 4.70 17.49 -2.24
N ARG A 38 4.49 16.55 -1.32
CA ARG A 38 3.19 15.87 -1.15
C ARG A 38 2.09 16.88 -0.81
N THR A 39 2.34 17.75 0.17
CA THR A 39 1.39 18.80 0.57
C THR A 39 1.08 19.73 -0.60
N TYR A 40 2.12 20.24 -1.28
CA TYR A 40 1.95 21.09 -2.45
C TYR A 40 1.12 20.40 -3.55
N PHE A 41 1.41 19.12 -3.82
CA PHE A 41 0.68 18.36 -4.83
C PHE A 41 -0.80 18.22 -4.46
N GLN A 42 -1.10 17.91 -3.20
CA GLN A 42 -2.48 17.81 -2.70
C GLN A 42 -3.25 19.12 -2.84
N GLU A 43 -2.62 20.26 -2.58
CA GLU A 43 -3.26 21.57 -2.62
C GLU A 43 -3.41 22.14 -4.03
N HIS A 44 -2.48 21.84 -4.93
CA HIS A 44 -2.39 22.54 -6.23
C HIS A 44 -2.44 21.63 -7.46
N LEU A 45 -2.15 20.33 -7.32
CA LEU A 45 -1.98 19.40 -8.43
C LEU A 45 -2.84 18.14 -8.32
N ASP A 46 -3.73 18.03 -7.34
CA ASP A 46 -4.55 16.82 -7.11
C ASP A 46 -5.40 16.42 -8.32
N HIS A 47 -5.76 17.38 -9.18
CA HIS A 47 -6.41 17.12 -10.45
C HIS A 47 -5.60 16.15 -11.36
N LEU A 48 -4.27 16.11 -11.23
CA LEU A 48 -3.44 15.13 -11.96
C LEU A 48 -3.60 13.72 -11.42
N ARG A 49 -3.76 13.58 -10.10
CA ARG A 49 -4.05 12.30 -9.48
C ARG A 49 -5.40 11.76 -9.93
N THR A 50 -6.46 12.57 -9.79
CA THR A 50 -7.81 12.15 -10.20
C THR A 50 -7.85 11.83 -11.69
N TRP A 51 -7.22 12.64 -12.52
CA TRP A 51 -7.11 12.41 -13.96
C TRP A 51 -6.45 11.09 -14.31
N LEU A 52 -5.41 10.65 -13.57
CA LEU A 52 -4.68 9.42 -13.84
C LEU A 52 -5.26 8.19 -13.14
N MET A 53 -5.89 8.36 -11.96
CA MET A 53 -6.37 7.25 -11.12
C MET A 53 -7.84 6.94 -11.35
N TYR A 54 -8.65 7.93 -11.74
CA TYR A 54 -10.08 7.77 -11.93
C TYR A 54 -10.42 7.30 -13.34
N GLU A 55 -11.63 6.80 -13.52
CA GLU A 55 -12.17 6.48 -14.84
C GLU A 55 -12.27 7.74 -15.71
N PRO A 56 -12.13 7.65 -17.03
CA PRO A 56 -11.93 6.44 -17.85
C PRO A 56 -10.45 6.03 -18.00
N ARG A 57 -9.50 6.67 -17.32
CA ARG A 57 -8.06 6.41 -17.48
C ARG A 57 -7.52 5.45 -16.42
N GLY A 58 -8.21 5.35 -15.29
CA GLY A 58 -7.97 4.40 -14.21
C GLY A 58 -9.23 3.60 -13.87
N HIS A 59 -9.38 3.20 -12.63
CA HIS A 59 -10.55 2.49 -12.10
C HIS A 59 -10.60 2.61 -10.58
N ALA A 60 -11.71 2.20 -9.94
CA ALA A 60 -11.98 2.37 -8.50
C ALA A 60 -10.94 1.79 -7.52
N ALA A 61 -9.93 1.07 -7.99
CA ALA A 61 -8.82 0.59 -7.17
C ALA A 61 -7.47 0.85 -7.86
N MET A 62 -7.38 1.93 -8.64
CA MET A 62 -6.14 2.30 -9.30
C MET A 62 -5.17 2.91 -8.30
N SER A 63 -3.90 2.53 -8.44
CA SER A 63 -2.78 3.02 -7.65
C SER A 63 -1.60 3.35 -8.57
N GLY A 64 -0.75 4.25 -8.13
CA GLY A 64 0.39 4.68 -8.93
C GLY A 64 1.44 5.44 -8.12
N ALA A 65 2.45 5.89 -8.84
CA ALA A 65 3.55 6.67 -8.29
C ALA A 65 4.03 7.71 -9.31
N ILE A 66 4.41 8.88 -8.84
CA ILE A 66 5.01 9.93 -9.66
C ILE A 66 6.48 10.06 -9.30
N LEU A 67 7.36 9.75 -10.25
CA LEU A 67 8.80 9.93 -10.06
C LEU A 67 9.16 11.40 -10.03
N GLN A 68 10.04 11.75 -9.10
CA GLN A 68 10.56 13.09 -8.88
C GLN A 68 12.07 13.03 -8.70
N PRO A 69 12.81 14.14 -8.95
CA PRO A 69 14.16 14.25 -8.42
C PRO A 69 14.13 14.09 -6.89
N PRO A 70 15.10 13.38 -6.28
CA PRO A 70 15.12 13.25 -4.82
C PRO A 70 15.44 14.59 -4.15
N THR A 71 15.00 14.76 -2.91
CA THR A 71 15.35 15.92 -2.08
C THR A 71 16.55 15.66 -1.19
N ARG A 72 17.01 14.40 -1.15
CA ARG A 72 18.15 13.92 -0.35
C ARG A 72 19.27 13.40 -1.28
N PRO A 73 20.54 13.59 -0.90
CA PRO A 73 21.68 13.15 -1.72
C PRO A 73 21.92 11.63 -1.66
N ASP A 74 21.32 10.91 -0.72
CA ASP A 74 21.46 9.47 -0.50
C ASP A 74 20.32 8.64 -1.11
N ALA A 75 19.48 9.26 -1.96
CA ALA A 75 18.39 8.61 -2.66
C ALA A 75 18.58 8.67 -4.18
N ASP A 76 18.13 7.62 -4.87
CA ASP A 76 18.20 7.52 -6.33
C ASP A 76 17.05 8.29 -6.98
N TRP A 77 15.84 8.20 -6.42
CA TRP A 77 14.63 8.85 -6.91
C TRP A 77 13.74 9.35 -5.77
N GLY A 78 13.05 10.48 -6.00
CA GLY A 78 11.90 10.91 -5.20
C GLY A 78 10.61 10.24 -5.72
N VAL A 79 9.68 9.91 -4.83
CA VAL A 79 8.42 9.24 -5.18
C VAL A 79 7.25 9.84 -4.43
N LEU A 80 6.20 10.23 -5.17
CA LEU A 80 4.88 10.55 -4.63
C LEU A 80 3.92 9.42 -4.98
N PHE A 81 3.42 8.71 -3.97
CA PHE A 81 2.43 7.66 -4.16
C PHE A 81 1.03 8.25 -4.27
N ILE A 82 0.31 7.88 -5.33
CA ILE A 82 -1.04 8.35 -5.65
C ILE A 82 -2.01 7.17 -5.74
N GLU A 83 -3.19 7.35 -5.19
CA GLU A 83 -4.28 6.38 -5.25
C GLU A 83 -5.62 7.07 -5.51
N VAL A 84 -6.67 6.28 -5.70
CA VAL A 84 -8.05 6.81 -5.75
C VAL A 84 -8.44 7.50 -4.44
N SER A 85 -7.90 7.06 -3.31
CA SER A 85 -8.15 7.63 -1.98
C SER A 85 -7.34 8.90 -1.65
N GLY A 86 -6.29 9.21 -2.41
CA GLY A 86 -5.42 10.38 -2.15
C GLY A 86 -3.94 10.11 -2.38
N LEU A 87 -3.08 10.92 -1.73
CA LEU A 87 -1.64 10.73 -1.71
C LEU A 87 -1.20 10.05 -0.42
N LEU A 88 -0.48 8.94 -0.55
CA LEU A 88 0.07 8.21 0.59
C LEU A 88 1.48 8.69 0.94
N PRO A 89 1.85 8.72 2.23
CA PRO A 89 3.23 9.00 2.63
C PRO A 89 4.18 7.86 2.24
N MET A 90 3.69 6.62 2.23
CA MET A 90 4.41 5.39 1.84
C MET A 90 3.42 4.35 1.33
N CYS A 91 3.86 3.54 0.37
CA CYS A 91 3.06 2.46 -0.20
C CYS A 91 3.95 1.24 -0.47
N GLY A 92 3.67 0.10 0.18
CA GLY A 92 4.50 -1.10 0.07
C GLY A 92 4.47 -1.73 -1.33
N HIS A 93 3.28 -2.02 -1.87
CA HIS A 93 3.15 -2.57 -3.22
C HIS A 93 3.62 -1.57 -4.29
N GLY A 94 3.35 -0.27 -4.08
CA GLY A 94 3.83 0.79 -4.95
C GLY A 94 5.36 0.87 -5.00
N THR A 95 6.04 0.72 -3.86
CA THR A 95 7.51 0.64 -3.77
C THR A 95 8.06 -0.55 -4.57
N ILE A 96 7.44 -1.73 -4.44
CA ILE A 96 7.83 -2.93 -5.21
C ILE A 96 7.67 -2.66 -6.71
N GLY A 97 6.54 -2.10 -7.13
CA GLY A 97 6.29 -1.74 -8.53
C GLY A 97 7.26 -0.71 -9.07
N VAL A 98 7.50 0.38 -8.33
CA VAL A 98 8.48 1.42 -8.70
C VAL A 98 9.88 0.86 -8.83
N ALA A 99 10.37 0.09 -7.84
CA ALA A 99 11.71 -0.49 -7.88
C ALA A 99 11.89 -1.45 -9.07
N THR A 100 10.88 -2.27 -9.38
CA THR A 100 10.86 -3.13 -10.57
C THR A 100 10.95 -2.30 -11.85
N VAL A 101 10.13 -1.26 -11.98
CA VAL A 101 10.15 -0.37 -13.15
C VAL A 101 11.50 0.31 -13.30
N LEU A 102 12.09 0.86 -12.25
CA LEU A 102 13.38 1.55 -12.30
C LEU A 102 14.51 0.62 -12.77
N VAL A 103 14.51 -0.64 -12.29
CA VAL A 103 15.50 -1.65 -12.68
C VAL A 103 15.30 -2.10 -14.13
N GLU A 104 14.11 -2.55 -14.48
CA GLU A 104 13.84 -3.16 -15.80
C GLU A 104 13.80 -2.16 -16.95
N THR A 105 13.62 -0.85 -16.67
CA THR A 105 13.71 0.19 -17.69
C THR A 105 15.05 0.92 -17.72
N GLY A 106 16.02 0.49 -16.90
CA GLY A 106 17.36 1.09 -16.88
C GLY A 106 17.42 2.50 -16.31
N MET A 107 16.46 2.88 -15.47
CA MET A 107 16.42 4.20 -14.82
C MET A 107 17.32 4.27 -13.58
N VAL A 108 17.90 3.15 -13.16
CA VAL A 108 18.95 3.03 -12.14
C VAL A 108 20.05 2.12 -12.65
N THR A 109 21.26 2.25 -12.09
CA THR A 109 22.35 1.31 -12.41
C THR A 109 22.03 -0.05 -11.79
N VAL A 110 21.99 -1.08 -12.64
CA VAL A 110 21.67 -2.45 -12.24
C VAL A 110 22.94 -3.20 -11.86
N THR A 111 22.89 -3.91 -10.74
CA THR A 111 23.91 -4.83 -10.26
C THR A 111 23.27 -6.17 -9.92
N GLU A 112 23.78 -7.26 -10.49
CA GLU A 112 23.34 -8.61 -10.14
C GLU A 112 24.26 -9.22 -9.06
N PRO A 113 23.75 -10.09 -8.19
CA PRO A 113 22.36 -10.59 -8.12
C PRO A 113 21.40 -9.68 -7.35
N VAL A 114 21.86 -8.56 -6.78
CA VAL A 114 21.04 -7.64 -5.99
C VAL A 114 21.36 -6.20 -6.36
N THR A 115 20.31 -5.46 -6.73
CA THR A 115 20.35 -4.02 -6.93
C THR A 115 19.64 -3.34 -5.75
N THR A 116 20.32 -2.40 -5.09
CA THR A 116 19.72 -1.57 -4.06
C THR A 116 19.14 -0.30 -4.68
N VAL A 117 17.85 -0.08 -4.50
CA VAL A 117 17.14 1.15 -4.93
C VAL A 117 16.74 1.94 -3.70
N ARG A 118 17.12 3.22 -3.67
CA ARG A 118 16.83 4.14 -2.56
C ARG A 118 15.82 5.17 -3.00
N LEU A 119 14.64 5.15 -2.39
CA LEU A 119 13.53 6.03 -2.71
C LEU A 119 13.35 7.06 -1.60
N ASP A 120 13.40 8.33 -1.97
CA ASP A 120 13.01 9.44 -1.12
C ASP A 120 11.49 9.58 -1.16
N THR A 121 10.81 9.33 -0.06
CA THR A 121 9.36 9.36 0.06
C THR A 121 8.90 10.36 1.10
N PRO A 122 7.63 10.78 1.12
CA PRO A 122 7.11 11.61 2.20
C PRO A 122 7.28 11.03 3.60
N ALA A 123 7.35 9.70 3.75
CA ALA A 123 7.63 9.00 5.01
C ALA A 123 9.14 8.86 5.31
N GLY A 124 10.02 9.39 4.45
CA GLY A 124 11.47 9.29 4.57
C GLY A 124 12.12 8.35 3.55
N LEU A 125 13.35 7.93 3.82
CA LEU A 125 14.11 7.05 2.93
C LEU A 125 13.58 5.61 3.02
N VAL A 126 13.18 5.09 1.87
CA VAL A 126 12.81 3.67 1.70
C VAL A 126 13.89 2.97 0.89
N VAL A 127 14.44 1.91 1.44
CA VAL A 127 15.46 1.08 0.77
C VAL A 127 14.80 -0.21 0.31
N ALA A 128 14.87 -0.46 -1.00
CA ALA A 128 14.39 -1.67 -1.64
C ALA A 128 15.57 -2.46 -2.19
N GLU A 129 15.67 -3.74 -1.84
CA GLU A 129 16.62 -4.68 -2.40
C GLU A 129 15.92 -5.48 -3.50
N VAL A 130 16.35 -5.28 -4.73
CA VAL A 130 15.80 -5.94 -5.92
C VAL A 130 16.71 -7.09 -6.29
N ARG A 131 16.22 -8.32 -6.23
CA ARG A 131 16.90 -9.47 -6.81
C ARG A 131 16.78 -9.39 -8.32
N VAL A 132 17.91 -9.43 -8.98
CA VAL A 132 17.99 -9.36 -10.45
C VAL A 132 18.64 -10.63 -10.98
N GLU A 133 18.00 -11.24 -11.97
CA GLU A 133 18.46 -12.43 -12.67
C GLU A 133 18.21 -12.21 -14.17
N ASP A 134 19.28 -12.28 -14.96
CA ASP A 134 19.24 -12.03 -16.42
C ASP A 134 18.56 -10.69 -16.77
N GLY A 135 18.85 -9.64 -16.01
CA GLY A 135 18.30 -8.30 -16.19
C GLY A 135 16.87 -8.10 -15.71
N ALA A 136 16.18 -9.13 -15.25
CA ALA A 136 14.80 -9.07 -14.76
C ALA A 136 14.73 -9.00 -13.23
N ALA A 137 13.82 -8.17 -12.70
CA ALA A 137 13.53 -8.10 -11.27
C ALA A 137 12.67 -9.30 -10.84
N THR A 138 13.28 -10.25 -10.13
CA THR A 138 12.60 -11.50 -9.73
C THR A 138 11.95 -11.42 -8.35
N ALA A 139 12.44 -10.53 -7.48
CA ALA A 139 11.85 -10.24 -6.18
C ALA A 139 12.30 -8.86 -5.70
N VAL A 140 11.46 -8.18 -4.94
CA VAL A 140 11.80 -6.93 -4.26
C VAL A 140 11.51 -7.08 -2.78
N THR A 141 12.53 -6.84 -1.96
CA THR A 141 12.42 -6.81 -0.50
C THR A 141 12.55 -5.38 0.00
N LEU A 142 11.59 -4.93 0.77
CA LEU A 142 11.64 -3.64 1.44
C LEU A 142 11.63 -3.79 2.96
N ARG A 143 12.36 -2.93 3.65
CA ARG A 143 12.26 -2.75 5.09
C ARG A 143 11.13 -1.75 5.34
N ASN A 144 10.10 -2.19 6.04
CA ASN A 144 8.95 -1.35 6.36
C ASN A 144 9.19 -0.53 7.63
N VAL A 145 8.28 0.40 7.91
CA VAL A 145 8.26 1.19 9.15
C VAL A 145 8.05 0.30 10.38
N PRO A 146 8.49 0.73 11.58
CA PRO A 146 8.16 0.04 12.82
C PRO A 146 6.66 -0.24 12.92
N SER A 147 6.33 -1.48 13.25
CA SER A 147 4.96 -1.98 13.34
C SER A 147 4.67 -2.47 14.75
N TYR A 148 3.46 -2.23 15.24
CA TYR A 148 3.10 -2.54 16.62
C TYR A 148 1.63 -2.89 16.76
N THR A 149 1.30 -3.61 17.82
CA THR A 149 -0.08 -3.89 18.21
C THR A 149 -0.60 -2.77 19.10
N VAL A 150 -1.69 -2.14 18.68
CA VAL A 150 -2.36 -1.09 19.47
C VAL A 150 -3.16 -1.75 20.60
N ALA A 151 -3.93 -2.78 20.26
CA ALA A 151 -4.74 -3.52 21.23
C ALA A 151 -5.14 -4.89 20.68
N LEU A 152 -5.24 -5.86 21.58
CA LEU A 152 -5.80 -7.18 21.31
C LEU A 152 -7.23 -7.27 21.86
N ASP A 153 -8.06 -8.10 21.21
CA ASP A 153 -9.39 -8.50 21.67
C ASP A 153 -10.34 -7.32 21.96
N ARG A 154 -10.20 -6.22 21.21
CA ARG A 154 -11.14 -5.08 21.25
C ARG A 154 -12.52 -5.50 20.77
N ARG A 155 -13.55 -4.79 21.21
CA ARG A 155 -14.92 -5.05 20.80
C ARG A 155 -15.52 -3.80 20.15
N VAL A 156 -16.29 -4.02 19.11
CA VAL A 156 -17.08 -2.96 18.46
C VAL A 156 -18.44 -3.50 18.08
N GLU A 157 -19.47 -2.66 18.21
CA GLU A 157 -20.83 -2.99 17.76
C GLU A 157 -20.98 -2.61 16.29
N ILE A 158 -21.26 -3.58 15.44
CA ILE A 158 -21.41 -3.37 13.99
C ILE A 158 -22.87 -3.61 13.62
N PRO A 159 -23.58 -2.64 13.01
CA PRO A 159 -24.96 -2.81 12.57
C PRO A 159 -25.11 -4.06 11.67
N GLY A 160 -26.05 -4.93 12.04
CA GLY A 160 -26.30 -6.19 11.32
C GLY A 160 -25.40 -7.36 11.70
N TYR A 161 -24.30 -7.13 12.45
CA TYR A 161 -23.34 -8.17 12.87
C TYR A 161 -23.23 -8.30 14.40
N GLY A 162 -23.79 -7.32 15.16
CA GLY A 162 -23.68 -7.29 16.63
C GLY A 162 -22.28 -6.97 17.13
N THR A 163 -21.98 -7.39 18.36
CA THR A 163 -20.67 -7.15 18.98
C THR A 163 -19.60 -8.07 18.40
N VAL A 164 -18.61 -7.50 17.75
CA VAL A 164 -17.52 -8.23 17.08
C VAL A 164 -16.19 -7.95 17.78
N THR A 165 -15.41 -9.02 18.03
CA THR A 165 -14.06 -8.92 18.61
C THR A 165 -13.02 -8.87 17.50
N TYR A 166 -12.06 -7.95 17.64
CA TYR A 166 -10.96 -7.74 16.68
C TYR A 166 -9.67 -7.29 17.37
N ASP A 167 -8.56 -7.43 16.67
CA ASP A 167 -7.28 -6.83 17.08
C ASP A 167 -7.05 -5.57 16.26
N LEU A 168 -6.36 -4.59 16.86
CA LEU A 168 -5.96 -3.36 16.20
C LEU A 168 -4.44 -3.26 16.19
N ALA A 169 -3.85 -3.13 15.01
CA ALA A 169 -2.40 -3.03 14.84
C ALA A 169 -2.03 -1.97 13.81
N TYR A 170 -0.78 -1.49 13.88
CA TYR A 170 -0.19 -0.54 12.96
C TYR A 170 0.97 -1.18 12.19
N GLY A 171 1.04 -0.94 10.87
CA GLY A 171 2.11 -1.41 10.00
C GLY A 171 2.49 -0.40 8.91
N GLY A 172 2.24 0.88 9.17
CA GLY A 172 2.28 2.01 8.22
C GLY A 172 0.90 2.64 8.03
N ASN A 173 -0.14 1.90 8.37
CA ASN A 173 -1.53 2.34 8.55
C ASN A 173 -2.13 1.54 9.71
N PHE A 174 -3.30 1.93 10.22
CA PHE A 174 -4.04 1.16 11.19
C PHE A 174 -4.92 0.11 10.52
N TYR A 175 -4.88 -1.10 11.08
CA TYR A 175 -5.61 -2.28 10.61
C TYR A 175 -6.45 -2.88 11.71
N ALA A 176 -7.74 -3.01 11.48
CA ALA A 176 -8.58 -3.90 12.25
C ALA A 176 -8.43 -5.32 11.68
N ILE A 177 -8.11 -6.29 12.52
CA ILE A 177 -7.73 -7.66 12.13
C ILE A 177 -8.65 -8.65 12.81
N LEU A 178 -9.39 -9.45 12.02
CA LEU A 178 -10.29 -10.46 12.56
C LEU A 178 -10.52 -11.60 11.57
N PRO A 179 -10.85 -12.82 12.06
CA PRO A 179 -11.36 -13.88 11.21
C PRO A 179 -12.70 -13.49 10.55
N LEU A 180 -12.80 -13.62 9.22
CA LEU A 180 -14.02 -13.32 8.47
C LEU A 180 -15.23 -14.13 8.97
N ALA A 181 -14.98 -15.36 9.46
CA ALA A 181 -16.02 -16.21 10.05
C ALA A 181 -16.74 -15.59 11.24
N ARG A 182 -16.13 -14.62 11.96
CA ARG A 182 -16.80 -13.87 13.05
C ARG A 182 -17.95 -13.00 12.55
N LEU A 183 -17.97 -12.66 11.25
CA LEU A 183 -19.05 -11.94 10.59
C LEU A 183 -20.04 -12.88 9.89
N GLY A 184 -19.89 -14.20 10.05
CA GLY A 184 -20.77 -15.18 9.41
C GLY A 184 -20.62 -15.26 7.89
N LEU A 185 -19.54 -14.71 7.32
CA LEU A 185 -19.32 -14.65 5.88
C LEU A 185 -18.28 -15.70 5.44
N PRO A 186 -18.51 -16.40 4.31
CA PRO A 186 -17.53 -17.30 3.73
C PRO A 186 -16.43 -16.50 2.99
N PHE A 187 -15.21 -17.02 2.97
CA PHE A 187 -14.12 -16.45 2.19
C PHE A 187 -14.26 -16.88 0.72
N ASP A 188 -15.14 -16.20 0.01
CA ASP A 188 -15.51 -16.50 -1.38
C ASP A 188 -15.57 -15.19 -2.19
N ARG A 189 -14.90 -15.16 -3.35
CA ARG A 189 -14.93 -14.00 -4.26
C ARG A 189 -16.31 -13.69 -4.81
N ALA A 190 -17.19 -14.69 -4.91
CA ALA A 190 -18.59 -14.46 -5.30
C ALA A 190 -19.35 -13.61 -4.26
N ARG A 191 -18.87 -13.56 -3.03
CA ARG A 191 -19.44 -12.74 -1.94
C ARG A 191 -18.63 -11.47 -1.66
N LYS A 192 -17.81 -11.04 -2.63
CA LYS A 192 -16.92 -9.87 -2.46
C LYS A 192 -17.63 -8.61 -1.98
N ASP A 193 -18.84 -8.34 -2.49
CA ASP A 193 -19.57 -7.12 -2.16
C ASP A 193 -20.10 -7.14 -0.71
N ASP A 194 -20.53 -8.31 -0.21
CA ASP A 194 -20.92 -8.47 1.18
C ASP A 194 -19.69 -8.35 2.11
N ILE A 195 -18.57 -8.96 1.73
CA ILE A 195 -17.31 -8.90 2.48
C ILE A 195 -16.80 -7.46 2.56
N LEU A 196 -16.84 -6.73 1.43
CA LEU A 196 -16.43 -5.32 1.39
C LEU A 196 -17.31 -4.46 2.28
N ARG A 197 -18.64 -4.62 2.16
CA ARG A 197 -19.62 -3.88 2.99
C ARG A 197 -19.36 -4.10 4.47
N ALA A 198 -19.20 -5.35 4.90
CA ALA A 198 -18.89 -5.68 6.29
C ALA A 198 -17.60 -5.00 6.79
N GLY A 199 -16.56 -4.95 5.95
CA GLY A 199 -15.32 -4.22 6.24
C GLY A 199 -15.55 -2.70 6.39
N LEU A 200 -16.34 -2.10 5.51
CA LEU A 200 -16.67 -0.66 5.58
C LEU A 200 -17.53 -0.32 6.80
N ASP A 201 -18.54 -1.13 7.11
CA ASP A 201 -19.39 -0.96 8.29
C ASP A 201 -18.53 -1.05 9.58
N MET A 202 -17.57 -1.96 9.62
CA MET A 202 -16.63 -2.07 10.73
C MET A 202 -15.72 -0.84 10.85
N MET A 203 -15.17 -0.33 9.74
CA MET A 203 -14.37 0.91 9.76
C MET A 203 -15.18 2.08 10.31
N ALA A 204 -16.42 2.23 9.83
CA ALA A 204 -17.31 3.28 10.28
C ALA A 204 -17.60 3.17 11.80
N ALA A 205 -17.88 1.97 12.30
CA ALA A 205 -18.15 1.72 13.71
C ALA A 205 -16.93 2.01 14.60
N ILE A 206 -15.73 1.57 14.20
CA ILE A 206 -14.48 1.85 14.92
C ILE A 206 -14.22 3.36 14.98
N ASN A 207 -14.30 4.04 13.84
CA ASN A 207 -14.00 5.47 13.77
C ASN A 207 -15.06 6.34 14.48
N ALA A 208 -16.28 5.88 14.61
CA ALA A 208 -17.33 6.57 15.37
C ALA A 208 -17.16 6.44 16.88
N THR A 209 -16.48 5.38 17.35
CA THR A 209 -16.33 5.11 18.80
C THR A 209 -14.97 5.56 19.32
N GLU A 210 -13.89 5.04 18.75
CA GLU A 210 -12.53 5.29 19.21
C GLU A 210 -11.55 5.18 18.04
N PRO A 211 -11.43 6.23 17.20
CA PRO A 211 -10.50 6.25 16.08
C PRO A 211 -9.05 6.12 16.61
N PRO A 212 -8.23 5.22 16.05
CA PRO A 212 -6.83 5.14 16.43
C PRO A 212 -6.05 6.37 15.98
N VAL A 213 -5.03 6.74 16.77
CA VAL A 213 -4.11 7.86 16.49
C VAL A 213 -2.69 7.37 16.72
N HIS A 214 -1.79 7.68 15.78
CA HIS A 214 -0.38 7.32 15.92
C HIS A 214 0.26 8.14 17.06
N PRO A 215 1.00 7.50 17.99
CA PRO A 215 1.46 8.18 19.20
C PRO A 215 2.54 9.24 18.95
N GLU A 216 3.29 9.16 17.86
CA GLU A 216 4.37 10.09 17.51
C GLU A 216 3.99 11.04 16.35
N ASP A 217 2.90 10.74 15.60
CA ASP A 217 2.39 11.56 14.51
C ASP A 217 0.86 11.59 14.50
N THR A 218 0.28 12.59 15.14
CA THR A 218 -1.17 12.75 15.26
C THR A 218 -1.90 13.03 13.95
N SER A 219 -1.17 13.28 12.84
CA SER A 219 -1.76 13.38 11.50
C SER A 219 -2.16 12.01 10.94
N ILE A 220 -1.60 10.92 11.49
CA ILE A 220 -1.95 9.54 11.15
C ILE A 220 -3.05 9.09 12.11
N THR A 221 -4.27 9.12 11.64
CA THR A 221 -5.46 8.81 12.45
C THR A 221 -6.50 8.03 11.67
N GLY A 222 -7.38 7.33 12.40
CA GLY A 222 -8.49 6.57 11.86
C GLY A 222 -8.12 5.18 11.36
N CYS A 223 -9.09 4.28 11.42
CA CYS A 223 -9.00 2.93 10.87
C CYS A 223 -9.64 2.92 9.48
N HIS A 224 -8.82 2.85 8.43
CA HIS A 224 -9.24 2.85 7.04
C HIS A 224 -9.02 1.50 6.33
N HIS A 225 -8.61 0.48 7.08
CA HIS A 225 -8.29 -0.85 6.56
C HIS A 225 -8.81 -1.93 7.51
N VAL A 226 -9.50 -2.92 6.96
CA VAL A 226 -9.93 -4.12 7.71
C VAL A 226 -9.39 -5.36 7.03
N GLN A 227 -8.61 -6.13 7.78
CA GLN A 227 -8.03 -7.38 7.35
C GLN A 227 -8.94 -8.55 7.78
N LEU A 228 -9.75 -9.04 6.85
CA LEU A 228 -10.70 -10.14 7.05
C LEU A 228 -10.01 -11.47 6.75
N LEU A 229 -9.60 -12.16 7.83
CA LEU A 229 -8.74 -13.33 7.77
C LEU A 229 -9.48 -14.60 7.39
N ALA A 230 -8.77 -15.48 6.68
CA ALA A 230 -9.11 -16.89 6.50
C ALA A 230 -7.86 -17.77 6.69
N PRO A 231 -8.00 -19.09 6.88
CA PRO A 231 -6.87 -20.01 6.84
C PRO A 231 -6.10 -19.90 5.52
N GLY A 232 -4.77 -20.00 5.56
CA GLY A 232 -3.92 -20.07 4.38
C GLY A 232 -4.29 -21.26 3.48
N SER A 233 -4.00 -21.17 2.18
CA SER A 233 -4.40 -22.22 1.23
C SER A 233 -3.61 -23.53 1.47
N THR A 234 -2.28 -23.45 1.50
CA THR A 234 -1.41 -24.62 1.74
C THR A 234 -0.18 -24.22 2.56
N ALA A 235 0.83 -23.67 1.90
CA ALA A 235 2.09 -23.24 2.52
C ALA A 235 2.00 -21.88 3.18
N ALA A 236 0.96 -21.07 2.86
CA ALA A 236 0.77 -19.76 3.45
C ALA A 236 0.28 -19.87 4.90
N HIS A 237 0.81 -19.03 5.76
CA HIS A 237 0.42 -19.00 7.17
C HIS A 237 -0.90 -18.27 7.40
N SER A 238 -1.29 -17.36 6.49
CA SER A 238 -2.50 -16.54 6.59
C SER A 238 -2.99 -16.14 5.20
N ARG A 239 -4.28 -15.89 5.10
CA ARG A 239 -4.94 -15.36 3.91
C ARG A 239 -5.95 -14.30 4.34
N HIS A 240 -6.17 -13.29 3.52
CA HIS A 240 -7.13 -12.24 3.86
C HIS A 240 -7.82 -11.62 2.65
N ALA A 241 -9.01 -11.06 2.88
CA ALA A 241 -9.60 -10.02 2.07
C ALA A 241 -9.34 -8.68 2.77
N MET A 242 -8.60 -7.78 2.12
CA MET A 242 -8.25 -6.48 2.66
C MET A 242 -9.23 -5.43 2.15
N ALA A 243 -10.24 -5.12 2.96
CA ALA A 243 -11.16 -4.02 2.67
C ALA A 243 -10.49 -2.67 2.98
N ILE A 244 -10.61 -1.72 2.06
CA ILE A 244 -9.98 -0.39 2.13
C ILE A 244 -11.04 0.68 1.88
N HIS A 245 -10.98 1.76 2.67
CA HIS A 245 -11.78 2.96 2.45
C HIS A 245 -11.34 3.67 1.14
N PRO A 246 -12.25 4.22 0.32
CA PRO A 246 -13.72 4.35 0.52
C PRO A 246 -14.56 3.14 0.08
N GLY A 247 -13.98 2.07 -0.49
CA GLY A 247 -14.78 0.91 -0.88
C GLY A 247 -14.15 0.05 -1.96
N TRP A 248 -12.94 -0.50 -1.72
CA TRP A 248 -12.26 -1.42 -2.62
C TRP A 248 -11.42 -2.44 -1.84
N PHE A 249 -10.95 -3.48 -2.54
CA PHE A 249 -10.01 -4.44 -1.97
C PHE A 249 -8.61 -4.20 -2.49
N ASP A 250 -7.60 -4.30 -1.61
CA ASP A 250 -6.23 -4.54 -2.06
C ASP A 250 -6.17 -5.88 -2.79
N ARG A 251 -5.65 -5.87 -4.02
CA ARG A 251 -5.46 -7.08 -4.82
C ARG A 251 -4.19 -7.82 -4.40
N SER A 252 -3.20 -7.08 -3.90
CA SER A 252 -1.97 -7.66 -3.36
C SER A 252 -2.18 -8.20 -1.94
N PRO A 253 -1.20 -8.94 -1.39
CA PRO A 253 -1.23 -9.34 0.02
C PRO A 253 -1.08 -8.19 1.02
N CYS A 254 -1.04 -6.91 0.59
CA CYS A 254 -0.90 -5.70 1.40
C CYS A 254 0.37 -5.68 2.26
N GLY A 255 1.39 -4.92 1.86
CA GLY A 255 2.67 -4.87 2.58
C GLY A 255 2.55 -4.35 4.01
N THR A 256 1.86 -3.21 4.18
CA THR A 256 1.62 -2.60 5.49
C THR A 256 0.63 -3.42 6.33
N GLY A 257 -0.39 -4.04 5.70
CA GLY A 257 -1.29 -4.97 6.39
C GLY A 257 -0.61 -6.26 6.83
N THR A 258 0.29 -6.83 6.01
CA THR A 258 1.11 -7.99 6.40
C THR A 258 2.03 -7.63 7.57
N SER A 259 2.61 -6.42 7.59
CA SER A 259 3.43 -5.92 8.69
C SER A 259 2.64 -5.78 9.99
N ALA A 260 1.43 -5.20 9.93
CA ALA A 260 0.52 -5.12 11.09
C ALA A 260 0.12 -6.51 11.60
N ARG A 261 -0.16 -7.45 10.69
CA ARG A 261 -0.47 -8.84 11.06
C ARG A 261 0.70 -9.53 11.74
N MET A 262 1.92 -9.37 11.23
CA MET A 262 3.11 -9.94 11.87
C MET A 262 3.35 -9.35 13.26
N ALA A 263 3.19 -8.04 13.45
CA ALA A 263 3.30 -7.41 14.76
C ALA A 263 2.24 -7.96 15.73
N GLN A 264 1.01 -8.12 15.28
CA GLN A 264 -0.08 -8.70 16.06
C GLN A 264 0.23 -10.16 16.46
N LEU A 265 0.74 -10.98 15.54
CA LEU A 265 1.15 -12.35 15.82
C LEU A 265 2.34 -12.42 16.79
N HIS A 266 3.31 -11.50 16.64
CA HIS A 266 4.45 -11.40 17.56
C HIS A 266 4.00 -11.08 18.99
N THR A 267 3.11 -10.11 19.14
CA THR A 267 2.52 -9.76 20.45
C THR A 267 1.76 -10.93 21.08
N ARG A 268 1.13 -11.80 20.26
CA ARG A 268 0.50 -13.04 20.74
C ARG A 268 1.48 -14.18 21.02
N GLY A 269 2.78 -14.00 20.74
CA GLY A 269 3.81 -15.06 20.88
C GLY A 269 3.75 -16.14 19.79
N GLU A 270 3.01 -15.88 18.69
CA GLU A 270 2.78 -16.83 17.60
C GLU A 270 3.79 -16.70 16.45
N LEU A 271 4.49 -15.55 16.33
CA LEU A 271 5.51 -15.31 15.32
C LEU A 271 6.79 -14.76 15.94
N PRO A 272 7.86 -15.57 16.06
CA PRO A 272 9.16 -15.06 16.52
C PRO A 272 9.89 -14.27 15.44
N LEU A 273 10.95 -13.54 15.84
CA LEU A 273 11.88 -12.89 14.91
C LEU A 273 12.51 -13.90 13.96
N HIS A 274 12.94 -13.42 12.80
CA HIS A 274 13.71 -14.13 11.78
C HIS A 274 13.02 -15.37 11.18
N ARG A 275 11.70 -15.50 11.39
CA ARG A 275 10.89 -16.53 10.77
C ARG A 275 10.07 -15.95 9.62
N ASP A 276 10.06 -16.66 8.48
CA ASP A 276 9.23 -16.27 7.34
C ASP A 276 7.75 -16.46 7.65
N PHE A 277 6.97 -15.48 7.24
CA PHE A 277 5.52 -15.46 7.31
C PHE A 277 4.97 -15.21 5.92
N VAL A 278 4.27 -16.20 5.36
CA VAL A 278 3.61 -16.07 4.06
C VAL A 278 2.18 -15.60 4.25
N ASN A 279 1.80 -14.52 3.59
CA ASN A 279 0.47 -13.95 3.63
C ASN A 279 -0.13 -13.90 2.22
N GLU A 280 -1.33 -14.46 2.06
CA GLU A 280 -2.04 -14.53 0.78
C GLU A 280 -3.09 -13.43 0.67
N SER A 281 -3.20 -12.89 -0.54
CA SER A 281 -4.25 -11.95 -0.90
C SER A 281 -5.60 -12.63 -1.15
N PHE A 282 -6.63 -11.82 -1.36
CA PHE A 282 -7.94 -12.29 -1.81
C PHE A 282 -7.89 -12.94 -3.21
N LEU A 283 -6.88 -12.60 -4.02
CA LEU A 283 -6.65 -13.20 -5.34
C LEU A 283 -5.84 -14.52 -5.28
N GLY A 284 -5.18 -14.81 -4.16
CA GLY A 284 -4.32 -15.99 -3.98
C GLY A 284 -2.86 -15.76 -4.34
N THR A 285 -2.44 -14.50 -4.55
CA THR A 285 -1.02 -14.12 -4.64
C THR A 285 -0.43 -13.96 -3.23
N SER A 286 0.90 -13.92 -3.09
CA SER A 286 1.52 -13.94 -1.77
C SER A 286 2.68 -12.95 -1.61
N PHE A 287 2.82 -12.42 -0.39
CA PHE A 287 4.06 -11.80 0.10
C PHE A 287 4.71 -12.69 1.15
N THR A 288 6.03 -12.63 1.22
CA THR A 288 6.79 -13.18 2.34
C THR A 288 7.23 -12.03 3.24
N GLY A 289 6.77 -12.06 4.47
CA GLY A 289 7.19 -11.14 5.52
C GLY A 289 8.18 -11.79 6.48
N ARG A 290 9.02 -10.98 7.13
CA ARG A 290 9.91 -11.42 8.21
C ARG A 290 10.12 -10.28 9.20
N LEU A 291 10.00 -10.57 10.49
CA LEU A 291 10.39 -9.64 11.55
C LEU A 291 11.90 -9.72 11.76
N VAL A 292 12.60 -8.60 11.64
CA VAL A 292 14.07 -8.60 11.67
C VAL A 292 14.66 -7.97 12.94
N GLU A 293 13.85 -7.21 13.68
CA GLU A 293 14.33 -6.47 14.85
C GLU A 293 13.15 -6.13 15.78
N GLU A 294 13.38 -6.13 17.07
CA GLU A 294 12.51 -5.48 18.06
C GLU A 294 12.95 -4.03 18.26
N CYS A 295 11.98 -3.15 18.37
CA CYS A 295 12.20 -1.73 18.60
C CYS A 295 11.11 -1.15 19.51
N ARG A 296 11.05 0.18 19.62
CA ARG A 296 10.01 0.87 20.37
C ARG A 296 9.43 2.02 19.56
N VAL A 297 8.14 2.27 19.72
CA VAL A 297 7.42 3.44 19.22
C VAL A 297 6.75 4.09 20.42
N ALA A 298 7.06 5.35 20.69
CA ALA A 298 6.60 6.07 21.89
C ALA A 298 6.83 5.31 23.22
N GLY A 299 7.91 4.52 23.28
CA GLY A 299 8.23 3.70 24.45
C GLY A 299 7.58 2.31 24.49
N GLU A 300 6.58 2.04 23.67
CA GLU A 300 5.88 0.76 23.60
C GLU A 300 6.59 -0.25 22.66
N PRO A 301 6.46 -1.56 22.92
CA PRO A 301 7.08 -2.59 22.10
C PRO A 301 6.60 -2.53 20.65
N ALA A 302 7.55 -2.59 19.73
CA ALA A 302 7.32 -2.61 18.29
C ALA A 302 8.33 -3.54 17.60
N VAL A 303 8.08 -3.86 16.34
CA VAL A 303 8.95 -4.72 15.53
C VAL A 303 9.21 -4.06 14.18
N VAL A 304 10.35 -4.39 13.56
CA VAL A 304 10.69 -3.94 12.22
C VAL A 304 10.47 -5.09 11.24
N PRO A 305 9.47 -5.00 10.35
CA PRO A 305 9.23 -6.01 9.35
C PRO A 305 9.98 -5.74 8.05
N THR A 306 10.32 -6.81 7.32
CA THR A 306 10.62 -6.78 5.89
C THR A 306 9.50 -7.46 5.12
N ILE A 307 9.24 -6.99 3.91
CA ILE A 307 8.24 -7.55 2.99
C ILE A 307 8.93 -7.83 1.66
N THR A 308 8.77 -9.04 1.18
CA THR A 308 9.25 -9.47 -0.13
C THR A 308 8.06 -9.82 -1.02
N GLY A 309 8.03 -9.24 -2.21
CA GLY A 309 7.04 -9.52 -3.23
C GLY A 309 7.62 -9.33 -4.63
N ARG A 310 6.79 -9.50 -5.65
CA ARG A 310 7.18 -9.34 -7.04
C ARG A 310 6.21 -8.43 -7.79
N ALA A 311 6.74 -7.67 -8.75
CA ALA A 311 5.94 -6.93 -9.70
C ALA A 311 6.28 -7.34 -11.14
N TRP A 312 5.38 -7.02 -12.05
CA TRP A 312 5.53 -7.28 -13.50
C TRP A 312 5.12 -6.02 -14.25
N ILE A 313 5.94 -5.60 -15.22
CA ILE A 313 5.58 -4.57 -16.18
C ILE A 313 4.55 -5.15 -17.14
N THR A 314 3.46 -4.40 -17.35
CA THR A 314 2.36 -4.80 -18.25
C THR A 314 2.32 -3.99 -19.53
N GLY A 315 3.01 -2.86 -19.58
CA GLY A 315 3.08 -2.00 -20.76
C GLY A 315 3.54 -0.59 -20.46
N THR A 316 3.44 0.26 -21.47
CA THR A 316 3.67 1.71 -21.37
C THR A 316 2.47 2.45 -21.93
N ALA A 317 2.19 3.65 -21.42
CA ALA A 317 1.11 4.48 -21.92
C ALA A 317 1.50 5.96 -22.01
N GLN A 318 0.79 6.67 -22.87
CA GLN A 318 0.82 8.13 -22.96
C GLN A 318 -0.59 8.67 -22.80
N PHE A 319 -0.81 9.43 -21.75
CA PHE A 319 -2.08 10.09 -21.50
C PHE A 319 -2.05 11.53 -21.99
N HIS A 320 -3.08 11.92 -22.74
CA HIS A 320 -3.20 13.26 -23.29
C HIS A 320 -4.37 14.00 -22.61
N HIS A 321 -4.09 15.13 -22.01
CA HIS A 321 -5.13 15.98 -21.43
C HIS A 321 -5.74 16.85 -22.53
N ASP A 322 -6.99 16.58 -22.92
CA ASP A 322 -7.77 17.41 -23.83
C ASP A 322 -8.75 18.27 -23.03
N PRO A 323 -8.67 19.60 -23.11
CA PRO A 323 -9.61 20.48 -22.40
C PRO A 323 -11.08 20.36 -22.84
N SER A 324 -11.35 19.71 -23.96
CA SER A 324 -12.72 19.48 -24.46
C SER A 324 -13.29 18.12 -24.00
N ASP A 325 -12.50 17.30 -23.29
CA ASP A 325 -12.99 16.08 -22.64
C ASP A 325 -14.07 16.45 -21.60
N PRO A 326 -15.28 15.87 -21.63
CA PRO A 326 -16.29 16.13 -20.61
C PRO A 326 -15.90 15.65 -19.20
N PHE A 327 -14.88 14.80 -19.08
CA PHE A 327 -14.35 14.26 -17.80
C PHE A 327 -12.85 14.57 -17.63
N PRO A 328 -12.47 15.88 -17.60
CA PRO A 328 -11.05 16.26 -17.59
C PRO A 328 -10.34 15.76 -16.33
N ASP A 329 -11.04 15.65 -15.20
CA ASP A 329 -10.51 15.20 -13.90
C ASP A 329 -10.88 13.74 -13.57
N GLY A 330 -11.54 13.04 -14.50
CA GLY A 330 -12.04 11.69 -14.27
C GLY A 330 -13.30 11.64 -13.40
N PHE A 331 -13.80 10.42 -13.16
CA PHE A 331 -14.95 10.13 -12.30
C PHE A 331 -14.77 8.77 -11.63
N LEU A 332 -15.52 8.51 -10.58
CA LEU A 332 -15.69 7.19 -9.96
C LEU A 332 -17.18 6.83 -9.94
N LEU A 333 -17.49 5.59 -10.26
CA LEU A 333 -18.84 5.01 -10.17
C LEU A 333 -18.87 3.95 -9.07
#